data_16ed0589cf6e19fa91ef7872b5f70e8e
#
_entry.id   16ed0589cf6e19fa91ef7872b5f70e8e
#
_cell.length_a   1.000
_cell.length_b   1.000
_cell.length_c   1.000
_cell.angle_alpha   90.00
_cell.angle_beta   90.00
_cell.angle_gamma   90.00
#
_symmetry.space_group_name_H-M   'P 1'
#
loop_
_entity.id
_entity.type
_entity.pdbx_description
1 polymer ?
#
loop_
_entity_poly.entity_id
_entity_poly.type
_entity_poly.pdbx_seq_one_letter_code
_entity_poly.pdbx_strand_id
1 'polypeptide(L)'
;MIRRPPRSTHCISSAASDVYKRQITFHAGAHSMDRHFQEESAEKNMPVIMAMITVWYNAFFNCQSSAVVPYSHRLKELPFYLQQLSMESLGKSVTKENDQVSINTGEILWGTVGTNSQHSYFQLLHQGTQFVPVDFVAIAKTRSKSADHNEMHNHLLANCLSQSLALMKGNSESEEAQKKVTGNKPSNTLLIDELNPFNLGCLIALYEHKVFVQSILWNINAFDQWGVELGKIISKDIYKELTSTDNESNELDSSTKNLIKLIKRNMPHK
;
A
#
# COMPACT_ATOMS: atom_id res chain seq x y z
N MET A 1 -16.70 31.68 40.76
CA MET A 1 -16.83 31.18 39.37
C MET A 1 -16.02 32.07 38.45
N ILE A 2 -14.81 31.66 38.07
CA ILE A 2 -13.95 32.44 37.18
C ILE A 2 -14.36 32.04 35.75
N ARG A 3 -15.01 32.95 35.03
CA ARG A 3 -15.31 32.75 33.59
C ARG A 3 -14.01 32.78 32.82
N ARG A 4 -13.69 31.67 32.12
CA ARG A 4 -12.61 31.66 31.12
C ARG A 4 -12.95 32.67 30.01
N PRO A 5 -11.99 33.49 29.57
CA PRO A 5 -12.23 34.35 28.40
C PRO A 5 -12.59 33.52 27.17
N PRO A 6 -13.47 34.02 26.28
CA PRO A 6 -13.83 33.32 25.07
C PRO A 6 -12.57 33.12 24.21
N ARG A 7 -12.31 31.88 23.84
CA ARG A 7 -11.27 31.57 22.80
C ARG A 7 -11.61 32.38 21.56
N SER A 8 -10.65 33.14 21.05
CA SER A 8 -10.88 34.01 19.92
C SER A 8 -11.40 33.16 18.71
N THR A 9 -12.55 33.53 18.21
CA THR A 9 -13.16 32.95 16.99
C THR A 9 -12.25 33.05 15.77
N HIS A 10 -11.27 33.94 15.77
CA HIS A 10 -10.26 34.11 14.73
C HIS A 10 -9.31 32.93 14.60
N CYS A 11 -8.89 32.28 15.70
CA CYS A 11 -8.02 31.08 15.61
C CYS A 11 -8.74 29.87 15.06
N ILE A 12 -10.03 29.71 15.34
CA ILE A 12 -10.85 28.59 14.83
C ILE A 12 -11.13 28.77 13.34
N SER A 13 -11.43 29.98 12.89
CA SER A 13 -11.69 30.27 11.48
C SER A 13 -10.43 30.16 10.60
N SER A 14 -9.25 30.55 11.10
CA SER A 14 -8.00 30.41 10.37
C SER A 14 -7.58 28.94 10.22
N ALA A 15 -7.72 28.14 11.28
CA ALA A 15 -7.44 26.70 11.22
C ALA A 15 -8.40 25.96 10.26
N ALA A 16 -9.70 26.26 10.32
CA ALA A 16 -10.68 25.70 9.40
C ALA A 16 -10.40 26.11 7.94
N SER A 17 -10.04 27.40 7.72
CA SER A 17 -9.64 27.89 6.40
C SER A 17 -8.36 27.20 5.88
N ASP A 18 -7.39 26.93 6.73
CA ASP A 18 -6.15 26.23 6.33
C ASP A 18 -6.43 24.77 5.96
N VAL A 19 -7.24 24.07 6.74
CA VAL A 19 -7.68 22.70 6.42
C VAL A 19 -8.42 22.66 5.09
N TYR A 20 -9.35 23.58 4.86
CA TYR A 20 -10.10 23.66 3.61
C TYR A 20 -9.20 23.95 2.40
N LYS A 21 -8.26 24.88 2.53
CA LYS A 21 -7.27 25.14 1.48
C LYS A 21 -6.41 23.93 1.15
N ARG A 22 -6.01 23.16 2.15
CA ARG A 22 -5.25 21.92 1.94
C ARG A 22 -6.08 20.85 1.22
N GLN A 23 -7.36 20.73 1.53
CA GLN A 23 -8.26 19.82 0.83
C GLN A 23 -8.42 20.20 -0.65
N ILE A 24 -8.66 21.49 -0.96
CA ILE A 24 -8.73 21.95 -2.35
C ILE A 24 -7.43 21.66 -3.08
N THR A 25 -6.28 21.93 -2.44
CA THR A 25 -4.98 21.70 -3.07
C THR A 25 -4.73 20.20 -3.31
N PHE A 26 -5.18 19.33 -2.39
CA PHE A 26 -5.11 17.89 -2.57
C PHE A 26 -5.95 17.43 -3.76
N HIS A 27 -7.21 17.86 -3.85
CA HIS A 27 -8.07 17.54 -4.99
C HIS A 27 -7.53 18.10 -6.31
N ALA A 28 -6.93 19.28 -6.30
CA ALA A 28 -6.27 19.82 -7.48
C ALA A 28 -5.10 18.93 -7.96
N GLY A 29 -4.36 18.34 -7.03
CA GLY A 29 -3.33 17.36 -7.34
C GLY A 29 -3.88 16.08 -7.95
N ALA A 30 -4.93 15.51 -7.37
CA ALA A 30 -5.63 14.35 -7.93
C ALA A 30 -6.15 14.64 -9.34
N HIS A 31 -6.83 15.77 -9.52
CA HIS A 31 -7.32 16.20 -10.83
C HIS A 31 -6.19 16.41 -11.86
N SER A 32 -5.02 16.87 -11.44
CA SER A 32 -3.85 16.97 -12.34
C SER A 32 -3.40 15.59 -12.83
N MET A 33 -3.45 14.57 -11.98
CA MET A 33 -3.16 13.20 -12.37
C MET A 33 -4.27 12.60 -13.24
N ASP A 34 -5.55 12.94 -13.00
CA ASP A 34 -6.67 12.54 -13.85
C ASP A 34 -6.46 13.06 -15.29
N ARG A 35 -6.05 14.32 -15.42
CA ARG A 35 -5.74 14.92 -16.73
C ARG A 35 -4.54 14.21 -17.38
N HIS A 36 -3.47 13.97 -16.64
CA HIS A 36 -2.32 13.21 -17.13
C HIS A 36 -2.75 11.83 -17.65
N PHE A 37 -3.61 11.12 -16.89
CA PHE A 37 -4.12 9.82 -17.27
C PHE A 37 -4.97 9.86 -18.55
N GLN A 38 -5.75 10.93 -18.76
CA GLN A 38 -6.63 11.08 -19.93
C GLN A 38 -5.91 11.62 -21.17
N GLU A 39 -4.93 12.50 -21.00
CA GLU A 39 -4.34 13.25 -22.09
C GLU A 39 -3.03 12.66 -22.63
N GLU A 40 -2.27 11.93 -21.78
CA GLU A 40 -0.97 11.41 -22.17
C GLU A 40 -1.08 10.11 -22.99
N SER A 41 -0.15 9.96 -23.95
CA SER A 41 0.01 8.73 -24.70
C SER A 41 0.45 7.57 -23.78
N ALA A 42 0.13 6.32 -24.14
CA ALA A 42 0.40 5.16 -23.31
C ALA A 42 1.87 5.05 -22.87
N GLU A 43 2.81 5.45 -23.73
CA GLU A 43 4.26 5.40 -23.48
C GLU A 43 4.75 6.45 -22.47
N LYS A 44 3.92 7.44 -22.15
CA LYS A 44 4.21 8.51 -21.19
C LYS A 44 3.26 8.52 -20.02
N ASN A 45 2.21 7.73 -20.07
CA ASN A 45 1.16 7.66 -19.08
C ASN A 45 1.63 6.84 -17.86
N MET A 46 1.99 7.51 -16.78
CA MET A 46 2.57 6.84 -15.60
C MET A 46 1.67 5.74 -15.01
N PRO A 47 0.37 5.95 -14.75
CA PRO A 47 -0.52 4.89 -14.28
C PRO A 47 -0.56 3.67 -15.21
N VAL A 48 -0.63 3.90 -16.52
CA VAL A 48 -0.67 2.85 -17.54
C VAL A 48 0.62 2.05 -17.54
N ILE A 49 1.78 2.73 -17.56
CA ILE A 49 3.10 2.10 -17.54
C ILE A 49 3.26 1.24 -16.28
N MET A 50 2.94 1.78 -15.10
CA MET A 50 3.05 1.04 -13.85
C MET A 50 2.12 -0.18 -13.81
N ALA A 51 0.90 -0.04 -14.31
CA ALA A 51 -0.05 -1.15 -14.40
C ALA A 51 0.45 -2.24 -15.34
N MET A 52 0.91 -1.88 -16.54
CA MET A 52 1.44 -2.83 -17.52
C MET A 52 2.67 -3.57 -17.00
N ILE A 53 3.61 -2.87 -16.34
CA ILE A 53 4.79 -3.50 -15.73
C ILE A 53 4.36 -4.52 -14.67
N THR A 54 3.39 -4.18 -13.80
CA THR A 54 2.91 -5.09 -12.77
C THR A 54 2.23 -6.32 -13.39
N VAL A 55 1.34 -6.13 -14.36
CA VAL A 55 0.69 -7.24 -15.07
C VAL A 55 1.71 -8.12 -15.81
N TRP A 56 2.73 -7.50 -16.41
CA TRP A 56 3.83 -8.21 -17.06
C TRP A 56 4.58 -9.11 -16.08
N TYR A 57 4.98 -8.59 -14.91
CA TYR A 57 5.68 -9.40 -13.90
C TYR A 57 4.80 -10.51 -13.34
N ASN A 58 3.52 -10.25 -13.15
CA ASN A 58 2.57 -11.24 -12.67
C ASN A 58 2.38 -12.37 -13.71
N ALA A 59 2.11 -12.02 -14.97
CA ALA A 59 1.78 -12.98 -16.01
C ALA A 59 2.98 -13.80 -16.50
N PHE A 60 4.17 -13.19 -16.62
CA PHE A 60 5.32 -13.85 -17.27
C PHE A 60 6.42 -14.29 -16.30
N PHE A 61 6.48 -13.71 -15.09
CA PHE A 61 7.50 -14.03 -14.10
C PHE A 61 6.92 -14.68 -12.83
N ASN A 62 5.62 -15.00 -12.85
CA ASN A 62 4.90 -15.57 -11.71
C ASN A 62 5.13 -14.73 -10.41
N CYS A 63 5.19 -13.43 -10.57
CA CYS A 63 5.40 -12.50 -9.46
C CYS A 63 4.07 -12.33 -8.71
N GLN A 64 4.00 -12.82 -7.48
CA GLN A 64 2.78 -12.80 -6.69
C GLN A 64 2.76 -11.69 -5.62
N SER A 65 3.85 -10.96 -5.47
CA SER A 65 3.93 -9.88 -4.50
C SER A 65 4.79 -8.72 -4.97
N SER A 66 4.49 -7.53 -4.48
CA SER A 66 5.28 -6.32 -4.69
C SER A 66 5.44 -5.53 -3.40
N ALA A 67 6.54 -4.79 -3.29
CA ALA A 67 6.81 -3.95 -2.13
C ALA A 67 6.72 -2.47 -2.48
N VAL A 68 6.11 -1.67 -1.60
CA VAL A 68 6.13 -0.21 -1.69
C VAL A 68 6.92 0.35 -0.51
N VAL A 69 7.98 1.08 -0.82
CA VAL A 69 8.99 1.50 0.17
C VAL A 69 9.16 3.02 0.12
N PRO A 70 8.33 3.78 0.86
CA PRO A 70 8.47 5.23 0.93
C PRO A 70 9.66 5.63 1.80
N TYR A 71 10.56 6.43 1.25
CA TYR A 71 11.67 7.06 1.97
C TYR A 71 11.23 8.40 2.58
N SER A 72 10.11 8.35 3.30
CA SER A 72 9.56 9.45 4.07
C SER A 72 8.67 8.92 5.18
N HIS A 73 8.96 9.28 6.43
CA HIS A 73 8.12 8.89 7.57
C HIS A 73 6.68 9.43 7.46
N ARG A 74 6.49 10.56 6.77
CA ARG A 74 5.15 11.12 6.52
C ARG A 74 4.28 10.25 5.61
N LEU A 75 4.88 9.35 4.86
CA LEU A 75 4.20 8.37 3.99
C LEU A 75 4.16 6.97 4.60
N LYS A 76 4.37 6.82 5.90
CA LYS A 76 4.40 5.51 6.59
C LYS A 76 3.11 4.70 6.43
N GLU A 77 1.98 5.37 6.27
CA GLU A 77 0.68 4.73 6.06
C GLU A 77 0.36 4.43 4.58
N LEU A 78 1.18 4.91 3.65
CA LEU A 78 0.96 4.69 2.22
C LEU A 78 0.91 3.19 1.84
N PRO A 79 1.84 2.32 2.30
CA PRO A 79 1.75 0.90 1.99
C PRO A 79 0.44 0.25 2.49
N PHE A 80 -0.03 0.61 3.67
CA PHE A 80 -1.30 0.09 4.22
C PHE A 80 -2.52 0.55 3.41
N TYR A 81 -2.54 1.81 3.00
CA TYR A 81 -3.58 2.32 2.11
C TYR A 81 -3.59 1.55 0.78
N LEU A 82 -2.41 1.36 0.19
CA LEU A 82 -2.27 0.65 -1.08
C LEU A 82 -2.57 -0.85 -0.97
N GLN A 83 -2.35 -1.46 0.18
CA GLN A 83 -2.81 -2.84 0.45
C GLN A 83 -4.31 -2.95 0.24
N GLN A 84 -5.09 -2.08 0.90
CA GLN A 84 -6.54 -2.09 0.73
C GLN A 84 -6.91 -1.76 -0.71
N LEU A 85 -6.40 -0.67 -1.27
CA LEU A 85 -6.71 -0.24 -2.63
C LEU A 85 -6.47 -1.36 -3.66
N SER A 86 -5.29 -1.99 -3.64
CA SER A 86 -4.90 -2.98 -4.64
C SER A 86 -5.49 -4.37 -4.35
N MET A 87 -5.31 -4.89 -3.13
CA MET A 87 -5.66 -6.28 -2.83
C MET A 87 -7.17 -6.48 -2.76
N GLU A 88 -7.91 -5.52 -2.21
CA GLU A 88 -9.38 -5.56 -2.17
C GLU A 88 -9.98 -5.40 -3.58
N SER A 89 -9.43 -4.48 -4.37
CA SER A 89 -9.95 -4.22 -5.72
C SER A 89 -9.59 -5.31 -6.73
N LEU A 90 -8.38 -5.86 -6.67
CA LEU A 90 -7.83 -6.73 -7.71
C LEU A 90 -7.78 -8.22 -7.32
N GLY A 91 -8.00 -8.55 -6.06
CA GLY A 91 -8.04 -9.93 -5.58
C GLY A 91 -9.33 -10.64 -6.02
N LYS A 92 -9.47 -10.87 -7.30
CA LYS A 92 -10.67 -11.45 -7.93
C LYS A 92 -10.31 -12.71 -8.71
N SER A 93 -11.18 -13.71 -8.67
CA SER A 93 -11.03 -14.98 -9.39
C SER A 93 -11.98 -15.10 -10.59
N VAL A 94 -12.79 -14.06 -10.85
CA VAL A 94 -13.84 -14.11 -11.85
C VAL A 94 -13.78 -12.87 -12.74
N THR A 95 -13.96 -13.03 -14.04
CA THR A 95 -14.04 -11.94 -15.01
C THR A 95 -15.36 -11.18 -14.90
N LYS A 96 -15.48 -10.07 -15.63
CA LYS A 96 -16.76 -9.32 -15.76
C LYS A 96 -17.88 -10.13 -16.37
N GLU A 97 -17.54 -11.15 -17.18
CA GLU A 97 -18.48 -12.08 -17.82
C GLU A 97 -18.80 -13.30 -16.95
N ASN A 98 -18.33 -13.35 -15.70
CA ASN A 98 -18.48 -14.46 -14.76
C ASN A 98 -17.68 -15.72 -15.11
N ASP A 99 -16.66 -15.63 -15.96
CA ASP A 99 -15.75 -16.73 -16.22
C ASP A 99 -14.63 -16.78 -15.19
N GLN A 100 -14.11 -17.97 -14.90
CA GLN A 100 -12.93 -18.10 -14.06
C GLN A 100 -11.71 -17.49 -14.75
N VAL A 101 -10.93 -16.68 -14.04
CA VAL A 101 -9.68 -16.15 -14.58
C VAL A 101 -8.66 -17.28 -14.76
N SER A 102 -7.94 -17.25 -15.87
CA SER A 102 -6.94 -18.26 -16.23
C SER A 102 -5.52 -17.91 -15.79
N ILE A 103 -5.33 -16.71 -15.24
CA ILE A 103 -4.04 -16.18 -14.80
C ILE A 103 -4.16 -15.65 -13.38
N ASN A 104 -3.02 -15.45 -12.72
CA ASN A 104 -3.02 -14.79 -11.41
C ASN A 104 -3.47 -13.32 -11.54
N THR A 105 -4.35 -12.89 -10.65
CA THR A 105 -4.81 -11.52 -10.53
C THR A 105 -4.51 -11.00 -9.13
N GLY A 106 -4.24 -9.71 -9.00
CA GLY A 106 -4.03 -9.09 -7.71
C GLY A 106 -2.75 -9.59 -7.00
N GLU A 107 -1.75 -8.76 -6.97
CA GLU A 107 -0.52 -9.02 -6.22
C GLU A 107 -0.70 -8.79 -4.72
N ILE A 108 0.03 -9.52 -3.89
CA ILE A 108 0.15 -9.21 -2.45
C ILE A 108 1.03 -7.98 -2.33
N LEU A 109 0.42 -6.84 -1.99
CA LEU A 109 1.14 -5.59 -1.80
C LEU A 109 1.50 -5.43 -0.32
N TRP A 110 2.76 -5.07 -0.05
CA TRP A 110 3.29 -4.87 1.29
C TRP A 110 4.40 -3.82 1.30
N GLY A 111 4.86 -3.43 2.46
CA GLY A 111 5.97 -2.49 2.59
C GLY A 111 5.96 -1.70 3.87
N THR A 112 7.04 -0.99 4.11
CA THR A 112 7.20 -0.03 5.21
C THR A 112 8.14 1.08 4.79
N VAL A 113 8.36 2.08 5.67
CA VAL A 113 9.33 3.16 5.41
C VAL A 113 10.74 2.62 5.18
N GLY A 114 11.46 3.23 4.25
CA GLY A 114 12.69 2.74 3.67
C GLY A 114 13.79 2.37 4.65
N THR A 115 14.10 3.22 5.64
CA THR A 115 15.15 2.94 6.62
C THR A 115 14.81 1.75 7.52
N ASN A 116 13.55 1.60 7.93
CA ASN A 116 13.11 0.45 8.73
C ASN A 116 13.13 -0.84 7.91
N SER A 117 12.70 -0.78 6.66
CA SER A 117 12.64 -1.92 5.76
C SER A 117 14.02 -2.52 5.46
N GLN A 118 15.07 -1.69 5.40
CA GLN A 118 16.45 -2.17 5.24
C GLN A 118 16.86 -3.16 6.31
N HIS A 119 16.40 -2.99 7.54
CA HIS A 119 16.67 -3.87 8.67
C HIS A 119 15.62 -4.96 8.90
N SER A 120 14.63 -5.08 7.99
CA SER A 120 13.54 -6.03 8.11
C SER A 120 13.56 -7.06 6.98
N TYR A 121 13.42 -6.66 5.74
CA TYR A 121 13.21 -7.56 4.62
C TYR A 121 14.10 -7.32 3.39
N PHE A 122 15.00 -6.36 3.41
CA PHE A 122 15.89 -6.16 2.26
C PHE A 122 16.84 -7.33 2.03
N GLN A 123 17.17 -8.10 3.05
CA GLN A 123 17.91 -9.35 2.89
C GLN A 123 17.19 -10.28 1.91
N LEU A 124 15.86 -10.44 2.05
CA LEU A 124 15.05 -11.22 1.12
C LEU A 124 15.03 -10.58 -0.28
N LEU A 125 14.88 -9.27 -0.36
CA LEU A 125 14.86 -8.57 -1.65
C LEU A 125 16.16 -8.73 -2.42
N HIS A 126 17.32 -8.65 -1.75
CA HIS A 126 18.63 -8.76 -2.39
C HIS A 126 19.06 -10.19 -2.70
N GLN A 127 18.91 -11.12 -1.75
CA GLN A 127 19.45 -12.47 -1.85
C GLN A 127 18.40 -13.58 -1.81
N GLY A 128 17.12 -13.23 -1.55
CA GLY A 128 16.04 -14.22 -1.56
C GLY A 128 15.77 -14.77 -2.95
N THR A 129 15.15 -15.93 -3.00
CA THR A 129 14.75 -16.63 -4.23
C THR A 129 13.46 -16.07 -4.85
N GLN A 130 12.74 -15.23 -4.12
CA GLN A 130 11.50 -14.61 -4.57
C GLN A 130 11.78 -13.45 -5.52
N PHE A 131 10.97 -13.35 -6.57
CA PHE A 131 10.99 -12.21 -7.48
C PHE A 131 9.97 -11.18 -6.99
N VAL A 132 10.45 -10.09 -6.38
CA VAL A 132 9.61 -9.05 -5.77
C VAL A 132 9.97 -7.71 -6.37
N PRO A 133 9.14 -7.13 -7.24
CA PRO A 133 9.29 -5.74 -7.69
C PRO A 133 9.12 -4.77 -6.52
N VAL A 134 9.86 -3.67 -6.57
CA VAL A 134 9.85 -2.65 -5.51
C VAL A 134 9.53 -1.29 -6.08
N ASP A 135 8.52 -0.62 -5.55
CA ASP A 135 8.25 0.80 -5.79
C ASP A 135 8.88 1.63 -4.66
N PHE A 136 9.99 2.29 -4.94
CA PHE A 136 10.58 3.29 -4.06
C PHE A 136 9.89 4.62 -4.24
N VAL A 137 9.50 5.29 -3.14
CA VAL A 137 8.95 6.65 -3.18
C VAL A 137 9.91 7.59 -2.46
N ALA A 138 10.58 8.45 -3.19
CA ALA A 138 11.55 9.41 -2.69
C ALA A 138 11.02 10.86 -2.80
N ILE A 139 11.36 11.69 -1.82
CA ILE A 139 11.01 13.12 -1.80
C ILE A 139 12.27 13.94 -2.03
N ALA A 140 12.34 14.69 -3.13
CA ALA A 140 13.55 15.41 -3.52
C ALA A 140 13.91 16.55 -2.56
N LYS A 141 12.91 17.31 -2.09
CA LYS A 141 13.12 18.50 -1.25
C LYS A 141 12.60 18.32 0.16
N THR A 142 13.42 18.61 1.15
CA THR A 142 12.97 18.76 2.53
C THR A 142 12.39 20.16 2.77
N ARG A 143 11.41 20.25 3.67
CA ARG A 143 10.87 21.53 4.13
C ARG A 143 11.69 22.18 5.24
N SER A 144 12.66 21.47 5.77
CA SER A 144 13.50 22.01 6.85
C SER A 144 14.48 23.04 6.29
N LYS A 145 14.70 24.09 7.08
CA LYS A 145 15.73 25.10 6.81
C LYS A 145 17.01 24.83 7.60
N SER A 146 17.04 23.82 8.45
CA SER A 146 18.22 23.44 9.24
C SER A 146 19.23 22.68 8.36
N ALA A 147 20.50 23.02 8.50
CA ALA A 147 21.60 22.33 7.79
C ALA A 147 21.65 20.84 8.16
N ASP A 148 21.52 20.51 9.45
CA ASP A 148 21.54 19.12 9.94
C ASP A 148 20.41 18.28 9.32
N HIS A 149 19.20 18.85 9.25
CA HIS A 149 18.08 18.17 8.62
C HIS A 149 18.28 17.97 7.09
N ASN A 150 18.95 18.91 6.44
CA ASN A 150 19.27 18.76 5.02
C ASN A 150 20.31 17.65 4.80
N GLU A 151 21.30 17.55 5.67
CA GLU A 151 22.30 16.47 5.64
C GLU A 151 21.63 15.10 5.87
N MET A 152 20.80 14.98 6.91
CA MET A 152 20.01 13.77 7.17
C MET A 152 19.12 13.40 5.99
N HIS A 153 18.52 14.37 5.32
CA HIS A 153 17.69 14.15 4.14
C HIS A 153 18.53 13.65 2.95
N ASN A 154 19.73 14.19 2.73
CA ASN A 154 20.64 13.71 1.71
C ASN A 154 21.07 12.26 1.97
N HIS A 155 21.34 11.90 3.22
CA HIS A 155 21.61 10.50 3.59
C HIS A 155 20.39 9.60 3.31
N LEU A 156 19.18 10.08 3.58
CA LEU A 156 17.96 9.34 3.31
C LEU A 156 17.79 9.07 1.80
N LEU A 157 18.01 10.08 0.96
CA LEU A 157 17.99 9.95 -0.50
C LEU A 157 19.10 9.03 -1.02
N ALA A 158 20.31 9.16 -0.50
CA ALA A 158 21.42 8.29 -0.84
C ALA A 158 21.09 6.82 -0.52
N ASN A 159 20.50 6.54 0.65
CA ASN A 159 20.02 5.21 1.00
C ASN A 159 18.96 4.70 0.01
N CYS A 160 17.98 5.52 -0.36
CA CYS A 160 16.96 5.13 -1.33
C CYS A 160 17.57 4.72 -2.67
N LEU A 161 18.42 5.58 -3.23
CA LEU A 161 19.03 5.36 -4.53
C LEU A 161 20.02 4.20 -4.52
N SER A 162 20.77 4.02 -3.42
CA SER A 162 21.71 2.91 -3.28
C SER A 162 21.00 1.55 -3.25
N GLN A 163 19.81 1.45 -2.63
CA GLN A 163 19.04 0.22 -2.61
C GLN A 163 18.50 -0.13 -4.00
N SER A 164 17.95 0.84 -4.73
CA SER A 164 17.54 0.64 -6.11
C SER A 164 18.70 0.20 -7.00
N LEU A 165 19.85 0.86 -6.87
CA LEU A 165 21.05 0.50 -7.62
C LEU A 165 21.58 -0.90 -7.26
N ALA A 166 21.57 -1.26 -5.98
CA ALA A 166 22.01 -2.58 -5.52
C ALA A 166 21.07 -3.71 -6.02
N LEU A 167 19.77 -3.49 -6.05
CA LEU A 167 18.81 -4.42 -6.64
C LEU A 167 19.06 -4.62 -8.14
N MET A 168 19.39 -3.55 -8.86
CA MET A 168 19.67 -3.60 -10.29
C MET A 168 21.00 -4.27 -10.60
N LYS A 169 22.10 -3.83 -9.98
CA LYS A 169 23.46 -4.28 -10.30
C LYS A 169 23.87 -5.56 -9.60
N GLY A 170 23.48 -5.70 -8.33
CA GLY A 170 24.04 -6.75 -7.47
C GLY A 170 25.54 -6.56 -7.17
N ASN A 171 26.14 -7.61 -6.62
CA ASN A 171 27.57 -7.80 -6.46
C ASN A 171 27.89 -9.29 -6.54
N SER A 172 28.40 -9.74 -7.66
CA SER A 172 28.75 -11.15 -7.92
C SER A 172 30.26 -11.44 -7.79
N GLU A 173 31.08 -10.44 -7.50
CA GLU A 173 32.55 -10.56 -7.48
C GLU A 173 33.09 -11.29 -6.25
N SER A 174 32.28 -11.47 -5.21
CA SER A 174 32.71 -12.18 -4.00
C SER A 174 32.99 -13.65 -4.31
N GLU A 175 34.11 -14.18 -3.82
CA GLU A 175 34.43 -15.61 -3.88
C GLU A 175 33.49 -16.44 -2.96
N GLU A 176 33.03 -15.84 -1.87
CA GLU A 176 32.12 -16.47 -0.92
C GLU A 176 30.68 -16.41 -1.40
N ALA A 177 30.09 -17.57 -1.67
CA ALA A 177 28.72 -17.66 -2.24
C ALA A 177 27.66 -16.92 -1.41
N GLN A 178 27.76 -16.93 -0.08
CA GLN A 178 26.80 -16.25 0.82
C GLN A 178 26.89 -14.72 0.78
N LYS A 179 27.96 -14.16 0.21
CA LYS A 179 28.12 -12.71 0.03
C LYS A 179 27.70 -12.22 -1.36
N LYS A 180 27.35 -13.13 -2.26
CA LYS A 180 26.93 -12.77 -3.61
C LYS A 180 25.51 -12.19 -3.59
N VAL A 181 25.34 -11.08 -4.27
CA VAL A 181 24.06 -10.46 -4.55
C VAL A 181 23.84 -10.46 -6.06
N THR A 182 22.85 -11.21 -6.53
CA THR A 182 22.70 -11.49 -7.97
C THR A 182 22.35 -10.27 -8.83
N GLY A 183 21.72 -9.26 -8.23
CA GLY A 183 21.18 -8.14 -9.01
C GLY A 183 20.04 -8.56 -9.93
N ASN A 184 19.80 -7.76 -11.00
CA ASN A 184 18.71 -7.96 -11.96
C ASN A 184 17.34 -8.11 -11.29
N LYS A 185 17.13 -7.39 -10.20
CA LYS A 185 15.87 -7.34 -9.44
C LYS A 185 15.16 -6.03 -9.78
N PRO A 186 13.87 -6.08 -10.18
CA PRO A 186 13.17 -4.90 -10.68
C PRO A 186 12.80 -3.93 -9.58
N SER A 187 12.93 -2.65 -9.87
CA SER A 187 12.40 -1.59 -9.03
C SER A 187 12.01 -0.36 -9.85
N ASN A 188 11.01 0.38 -9.38
CA ASN A 188 10.67 1.71 -9.84
C ASN A 188 11.07 2.71 -8.78
N THR A 189 11.39 3.94 -9.18
CA THR A 189 11.61 5.05 -8.26
C THR A 189 10.68 6.19 -8.62
N LEU A 190 9.69 6.45 -7.77
CA LEU A 190 8.81 7.61 -7.85
C LEU A 190 9.47 8.77 -7.12
N LEU A 191 10.00 9.72 -7.88
CA LEU A 191 10.61 10.93 -7.32
C LEU A 191 9.59 12.05 -7.26
N ILE A 192 9.24 12.47 -6.05
CA ILE A 192 8.33 13.57 -5.77
C ILE A 192 9.15 14.80 -5.40
N ASP A 193 8.92 15.93 -6.05
CA ASP A 193 9.68 17.17 -5.79
C ASP A 193 9.60 17.58 -4.31
N GLU A 194 8.41 17.74 -3.78
CA GLU A 194 8.12 18.08 -2.39
C GLU A 194 6.84 17.40 -1.91
N LEU A 195 6.84 16.88 -0.69
CA LEU A 195 5.62 16.31 -0.11
C LEU A 195 4.71 17.44 0.42
N ASN A 196 3.76 17.82 -0.39
CA ASN A 196 2.70 18.78 -0.10
C ASN A 196 1.32 18.18 -0.46
N PRO A 197 0.20 18.83 -0.13
CA PRO A 197 -1.13 18.31 -0.43
C PRO A 197 -1.36 18.04 -1.92
N PHE A 198 -0.86 18.88 -2.82
CA PHE A 198 -0.99 18.70 -4.27
C PHE A 198 -0.29 17.39 -4.71
N ASN A 199 0.98 17.24 -4.40
CA ASN A 199 1.76 16.07 -4.80
C ASN A 199 1.27 14.78 -4.13
N LEU A 200 0.72 14.86 -2.91
CA LEU A 200 0.05 13.73 -2.29
C LEU A 200 -1.22 13.35 -3.05
N GLY A 201 -2.02 14.31 -3.50
CA GLY A 201 -3.19 14.07 -4.36
C GLY A 201 -2.80 13.38 -5.66
N CYS A 202 -1.74 13.87 -6.33
CA CYS A 202 -1.19 13.21 -7.53
C CYS A 202 -0.78 11.75 -7.24
N LEU A 203 -0.09 11.50 -6.13
CA LEU A 203 0.39 10.17 -5.76
C LEU A 203 -0.76 9.18 -5.51
N ILE A 204 -1.79 9.61 -4.81
CA ILE A 204 -2.96 8.78 -4.54
C ILE A 204 -3.68 8.43 -5.83
N ALA A 205 -4.01 9.44 -6.65
CA ALA A 205 -4.69 9.24 -7.94
C ALA A 205 -3.85 8.39 -8.92
N LEU A 206 -2.52 8.51 -8.90
CA LEU A 206 -1.63 7.65 -9.68
C LEU A 206 -1.88 6.16 -9.40
N TYR A 207 -1.93 5.77 -8.14
CA TYR A 207 -2.18 4.37 -7.77
C TYR A 207 -3.64 3.95 -7.98
N GLU A 208 -4.61 4.84 -7.81
CA GLU A 208 -6.01 4.55 -8.12
C GLU A 208 -6.18 4.26 -9.62
N HIS A 209 -5.60 5.07 -10.50
CA HIS A 209 -5.59 4.81 -11.95
C HIS A 209 -4.79 3.56 -12.31
N LYS A 210 -3.65 3.29 -11.66
CA LYS A 210 -2.90 2.03 -11.83
C LYS A 210 -3.82 0.83 -11.59
N VAL A 211 -4.53 0.81 -10.46
CA VAL A 211 -5.47 -0.29 -10.10
C VAL A 211 -6.61 -0.40 -11.11
N PHE A 212 -7.15 0.74 -11.55
CA PHE A 212 -8.18 0.75 -12.60
C PHE A 212 -7.68 0.11 -13.90
N VAL A 213 -6.49 0.50 -14.38
CA VAL A 213 -5.91 -0.08 -15.60
C VAL A 213 -5.65 -1.58 -15.44
N GLN A 214 -5.12 -2.02 -14.30
CA GLN A 214 -4.92 -3.44 -14.02
C GLN A 214 -6.24 -4.22 -14.08
N SER A 215 -7.33 -3.66 -13.55
CA SER A 215 -8.65 -4.30 -13.60
C SER A 215 -9.17 -4.47 -15.03
N ILE A 216 -8.87 -3.51 -15.91
CA ILE A 216 -9.23 -3.60 -17.34
C ILE A 216 -8.39 -4.68 -18.03
N LEU A 217 -7.08 -4.69 -17.78
CA LEU A 217 -6.17 -5.68 -18.38
C LEU A 217 -6.50 -7.12 -17.97
N TRP A 218 -6.93 -7.32 -16.72
CA TRP A 218 -7.38 -8.63 -16.21
C TRP A 218 -8.87 -8.92 -16.46
N ASN A 219 -9.60 -7.94 -16.99
CA ASN A 219 -11.05 -8.04 -17.24
C ASN A 219 -11.85 -8.41 -15.99
N ILE A 220 -11.52 -7.81 -14.85
CA ILE A 220 -12.16 -8.07 -13.54
C ILE A 220 -12.90 -6.84 -13.02
N ASN A 221 -13.88 -7.04 -12.13
CA ASN A 221 -14.53 -5.94 -11.42
C ASN A 221 -13.65 -5.49 -10.25
N ALA A 222 -13.09 -4.28 -10.37
CA ALA A 222 -12.42 -3.62 -9.25
C ALA A 222 -13.40 -2.86 -8.36
N PHE A 223 -12.91 -2.40 -7.21
CA PHE A 223 -13.61 -1.49 -6.28
C PHE A 223 -14.89 -2.07 -5.65
N ASP A 224 -15.01 -3.41 -5.60
CA ASP A 224 -15.98 -4.14 -4.80
C ASP A 224 -15.27 -5.14 -3.88
N GLN A 225 -15.97 -5.65 -2.85
CA GLN A 225 -15.37 -6.49 -1.81
C GLN A 225 -16.30 -7.65 -1.36
N TRP A 226 -16.94 -8.32 -2.30
CA TRP A 226 -17.86 -9.43 -2.00
C TRP A 226 -17.24 -10.53 -1.13
N GLY A 227 -15.93 -10.76 -1.26
CA GLY A 227 -15.21 -11.77 -0.49
C GLY A 227 -15.25 -11.57 1.02
N VAL A 228 -15.44 -10.34 1.52
CA VAL A 228 -15.50 -10.04 2.96
C VAL A 228 -16.91 -10.11 3.54
N GLU A 229 -17.95 -10.21 2.70
CA GLU A 229 -19.35 -10.22 3.16
C GLU A 229 -19.69 -11.54 3.88
N LEU A 230 -19.19 -12.68 3.42
CA LEU A 230 -19.41 -13.98 4.05
C LEU A 230 -18.92 -13.96 5.51
N GLY A 231 -17.74 -13.41 5.79
CA GLY A 231 -17.22 -13.27 7.15
C GLY A 231 -18.13 -12.46 8.06
N LYS A 232 -18.74 -11.39 7.55
CA LYS A 232 -19.69 -10.55 8.30
C LYS A 232 -20.99 -11.31 8.63
N ILE A 233 -21.45 -12.17 7.72
CA ILE A 233 -22.63 -13.02 7.94
C ILE A 233 -22.31 -14.03 9.03
N ILE A 234 -21.26 -14.81 8.88
CA ILE A 234 -20.84 -15.86 9.82
C ILE A 234 -20.54 -15.26 11.22
N SER A 235 -19.95 -14.07 11.29
CA SER A 235 -19.63 -13.43 12.56
C SER A 235 -20.85 -13.17 13.44
N LYS A 236 -22.01 -12.90 12.85
CA LYS A 236 -23.27 -12.70 13.59
C LYS A 236 -23.72 -13.98 14.29
N ASP A 237 -23.53 -15.12 13.66
CA ASP A 237 -23.93 -16.41 14.22
C ASP A 237 -22.93 -16.88 15.29
N ILE A 238 -21.62 -16.66 15.04
CA ILE A 238 -20.59 -16.89 16.06
C ILE A 238 -20.81 -15.99 17.29
N TYR A 239 -21.19 -14.73 17.09
CA TYR A 239 -21.49 -13.80 18.18
C TYR A 239 -22.66 -14.28 19.02
N LYS A 240 -23.76 -14.74 18.40
CA LYS A 240 -24.88 -15.33 19.12
C LYS A 240 -24.44 -16.54 19.95
N GLU A 241 -23.66 -17.42 19.34
CA GLU A 241 -23.13 -18.60 20.04
C GLU A 241 -22.24 -18.24 21.23
N LEU A 242 -21.37 -17.23 21.09
CA LEU A 242 -20.51 -16.75 22.18
C LEU A 242 -21.30 -16.13 23.34
N THR A 243 -22.46 -15.52 23.08
CA THR A 243 -23.26 -14.79 24.08
C THR A 243 -24.43 -15.60 24.62
N SER A 244 -24.82 -16.71 23.98
CA SER A 244 -25.91 -17.57 24.45
C SER A 244 -25.47 -18.44 25.64
N THR A 245 -26.43 -18.73 26.53
CA THR A 245 -26.26 -19.70 27.62
C THR A 245 -26.61 -21.11 27.15
N ASP A 246 -27.35 -21.26 26.08
CA ASP A 246 -27.83 -22.54 25.53
C ASP A 246 -26.81 -23.13 24.55
N ASN A 247 -26.76 -24.47 24.50
CA ASN A 247 -25.75 -25.20 23.76
C ASN A 247 -26.08 -25.36 22.27
N GLU A 248 -25.08 -25.05 21.47
CA GLU A 248 -24.71 -25.62 20.18
C GLU A 248 -25.66 -25.40 18.99
N SER A 249 -25.32 -24.41 18.14
CA SER A 249 -25.75 -24.47 16.75
C SER A 249 -25.08 -25.69 16.06
N ASN A 250 -25.86 -26.54 15.40
CA ASN A 250 -25.35 -27.68 14.65
C ASN A 250 -24.58 -27.29 13.38
N GLU A 251 -24.56 -26.03 13.04
CA GLU A 251 -24.03 -25.49 11.76
C GLU A 251 -22.53 -25.16 11.77
N LEU A 252 -21.91 -25.06 12.96
CA LEU A 252 -20.48 -24.74 13.05
C LEU A 252 -19.62 -26.00 13.02
N ASP A 253 -18.43 -25.90 12.39
CA ASP A 253 -17.43 -26.96 12.39
C ASP A 253 -16.83 -27.21 13.80
N SER A 254 -16.19 -28.36 13.95
CA SER A 254 -15.65 -28.80 15.25
C SER A 254 -14.53 -27.88 15.78
N SER A 255 -13.72 -27.30 14.92
CA SER A 255 -12.63 -26.39 15.32
C SER A 255 -13.21 -25.11 15.91
N THR A 256 -14.15 -24.48 15.20
CA THR A 256 -14.83 -23.25 15.66
C THR A 256 -15.58 -23.49 16.97
N LYS A 257 -16.32 -24.59 17.09
CA LYS A 257 -17.00 -24.99 18.35
C LYS A 257 -16.03 -25.11 19.52
N ASN A 258 -14.91 -25.78 19.34
CA ASN A 258 -13.90 -25.93 20.38
C ASN A 258 -13.29 -24.60 20.81
N LEU A 259 -13.01 -23.71 19.87
CA LEU A 259 -12.52 -22.37 20.18
C LEU A 259 -13.55 -21.56 20.97
N ILE A 260 -14.82 -21.60 20.59
CA ILE A 260 -15.91 -20.94 21.33
C ILE A 260 -15.99 -21.49 22.77
N LYS A 261 -15.93 -22.81 22.96
CA LYS A 261 -15.92 -23.42 24.29
C LYS A 261 -14.75 -22.95 25.15
N LEU A 262 -13.54 -22.86 24.58
CA LEU A 262 -12.35 -22.35 25.27
C LEU A 262 -12.50 -20.87 25.63
N ILE A 263 -13.01 -20.05 24.72
CA ILE A 263 -13.26 -18.63 24.97
C ILE A 263 -14.27 -18.47 26.13
N LYS A 264 -15.42 -19.14 26.05
CA LYS A 264 -16.44 -19.08 27.13
C LYS A 264 -15.91 -19.45 28.51
N ARG A 265 -15.03 -20.46 28.60
CA ARG A 265 -14.39 -20.87 29.87
C ARG A 265 -13.50 -19.80 30.48
N ASN A 266 -12.92 -18.94 29.63
CA ASN A 266 -11.98 -17.88 30.04
C ASN A 266 -12.65 -16.51 30.14
N MET A 267 -13.93 -16.38 29.78
CA MET A 267 -14.66 -15.13 29.98
C MET A 267 -14.99 -14.97 31.48
N PRO A 268 -14.87 -13.74 32.01
CA PRO A 268 -15.33 -13.49 33.38
C PRO A 268 -16.84 -13.78 33.45
N HIS A 269 -17.23 -14.67 34.36
CA HIS A 269 -18.64 -14.90 34.67
C HIS A 269 -19.22 -13.57 35.18
N LYS A 270 -20.26 -13.05 34.51
CA LYS A 270 -21.03 -11.91 34.97
C LYS A 270 -21.86 -12.27 36.21
#